data_b24a8b2c301e8d6b2e1e46878f9f1e9e
#
_entry.id   b24a8b2c301e8d6b2e1e46878f9f1e9e
#
_cell.length_a   1.000
_cell.length_b   1.000
_cell.length_c   1.000
_cell.angle_alpha   90.00
_cell.angle_beta   90.00
_cell.angle_gamma   90.00
#
_symmetry.space_group_name_H-M   'P 1'
#
loop_
_entity.id
_entity.type
_entity.pdbx_description
1 polymer ?
#
loop_
_entity_poly.entity_id
_entity_poly.type
_entity_poly.pdbx_seq_one_letter_code
_entity_poly.pdbx_strand_id
1 'polypeptide(L)'
;MGSSAREPLQAITAQYDRVARFYALMEPLFLIFPPARRKAVAALDLSPGAVVLEVGAGTGRNLPYLVDAVGPAGAVIAVDASKGMLAEAQKLVGRRKWSNVQLLREDAAKLRVDRELDGVLFSLSYSVLPEPAAALEHAWEKMRPGARVVVMDVGLTDTRFRQVLAPIARLLTKLGPGDPYSRPWDDLRRYGSVGTERFLFGLYYVCVVVKSESGA
;
A
#
# COMPACT_ATOMS: atom_id res chain seq x y z
N MET A 1 -20.72 -14.07 5.27
CA MET A 1 -21.83 -13.40 4.61
C MET A 1 -21.25 -12.41 3.61
N GLY A 2 -21.51 -12.65 2.30
CA GLY A 2 -21.27 -11.74 1.19
C GLY A 2 -19.82 -11.28 0.98
N SER A 3 -18.91 -12.18 0.57
CA SER A 3 -17.72 -11.77 -0.18
C SER A 3 -18.24 -11.18 -1.49
N SER A 4 -18.33 -9.87 -1.60
CA SER A 4 -18.49 -9.21 -2.89
C SER A 4 -17.28 -9.65 -3.72
N ALA A 5 -17.53 -10.33 -4.85
CA ALA A 5 -16.47 -10.72 -5.76
C ALA A 5 -15.69 -9.44 -6.14
N ARG A 6 -14.38 -9.43 -5.86
CA ARG A 6 -13.54 -8.29 -6.21
C ARG A 6 -13.48 -8.14 -7.72
N GLU A 7 -13.38 -6.91 -8.19
CA GLU A 7 -13.29 -6.63 -9.62
C GLU A 7 -12.03 -7.25 -10.25
N PRO A 8 -12.09 -7.71 -11.51
CA PRO A 8 -10.91 -8.20 -12.22
C PRO A 8 -9.83 -7.12 -12.34
N LEU A 9 -8.55 -7.50 -12.23
CA LEU A 9 -7.41 -6.58 -12.32
C LEU A 9 -7.46 -5.67 -13.55
N GLN A 10 -7.90 -6.19 -14.69
CA GLN A 10 -8.02 -5.41 -15.94
C GLN A 10 -9.02 -4.25 -15.83
N ALA A 11 -10.15 -4.45 -15.15
CA ALA A 11 -11.15 -3.40 -14.94
C ALA A 11 -10.61 -2.32 -14.00
N ILE A 12 -9.97 -2.73 -12.91
CA ILE A 12 -9.32 -1.82 -11.95
C ILE A 12 -8.23 -0.98 -12.62
N THR A 13 -7.33 -1.62 -13.36
CA THR A 13 -6.23 -0.90 -14.03
C THR A 13 -6.74 0.06 -15.10
N ALA A 14 -7.76 -0.33 -15.88
CA ALA A 14 -8.35 0.56 -16.89
C ALA A 14 -9.02 1.79 -16.25
N GLN A 15 -9.60 1.66 -15.07
CA GLN A 15 -10.15 2.79 -14.32
C GLN A 15 -9.04 3.73 -13.84
N TYR A 16 -8.00 3.20 -13.22
CA TYR A 16 -6.86 3.99 -12.74
C TYR A 16 -6.07 4.64 -13.89
N ASP A 17 -5.90 3.97 -15.03
CA ASP A 17 -5.24 4.54 -16.20
C ASP A 17 -5.97 5.80 -16.71
N ARG A 18 -7.31 5.80 -16.71
CA ARG A 18 -8.11 6.96 -17.14
C ARG A 18 -7.97 8.15 -16.19
N VAL A 19 -7.89 7.89 -14.89
CA VAL A 19 -7.92 8.96 -13.88
C VAL A 19 -6.52 9.34 -13.37
N ALA A 20 -5.45 8.66 -13.80
CA ALA A 20 -4.11 8.81 -13.24
C ALA A 20 -3.62 10.28 -13.19
N ARG A 21 -3.77 11.03 -14.27
CA ARG A 21 -3.38 12.44 -14.32
C ARG A 21 -4.23 13.32 -13.40
N PHE A 22 -5.53 13.09 -13.38
CA PHE A 22 -6.45 13.80 -12.51
C PHE A 22 -6.19 13.44 -11.04
N TYR A 23 -5.96 12.17 -10.74
CA TYR A 23 -5.61 11.68 -9.41
C TYR A 23 -4.32 12.34 -8.92
N ALA A 24 -3.27 12.38 -9.74
CA ALA A 24 -2.00 13.03 -9.41
C ALA A 24 -2.14 14.54 -9.12
N LEU A 25 -3.10 15.21 -9.78
CA LEU A 25 -3.39 16.63 -9.58
C LEU A 25 -4.23 16.88 -8.32
N MET A 26 -5.23 16.02 -8.07
CA MET A 26 -6.20 16.21 -6.99
C MET A 26 -5.72 15.68 -5.65
N GLU A 27 -4.87 14.67 -5.64
CA GLU A 27 -4.38 14.04 -4.42
C GLU A 27 -3.73 15.02 -3.43
N PRO A 28 -2.95 16.04 -3.82
CA PRO A 28 -2.40 17.04 -2.89
C PRO A 28 -3.46 17.85 -2.15
N LEU A 29 -4.68 17.96 -2.69
CA LEU A 29 -5.80 18.65 -2.03
C LEU A 29 -6.35 17.86 -0.83
N PHE A 30 -6.10 16.55 -0.77
CA PHE A 30 -6.44 15.72 0.37
C PHE A 30 -5.33 15.81 1.45
N LEU A 31 -5.28 16.92 2.16
CA LEU A 31 -4.27 17.22 3.21
C LEU A 31 -4.19 16.16 4.32
N ILE A 32 -5.15 15.26 4.40
CA ILE A 32 -5.24 14.18 5.39
C ILE A 32 -4.22 13.07 5.11
N PHE A 33 -3.90 12.84 3.83
CA PHE A 33 -3.04 11.72 3.43
C PHE A 33 -1.55 11.86 3.80
N PRO A 34 -0.91 13.05 3.74
CA PRO A 34 0.52 13.14 4.06
C PRO A 34 0.89 12.68 5.48
N PRO A 35 0.18 13.05 6.55
CA PRO A 35 0.45 12.53 7.89
C PRO A 35 0.27 11.01 8.00
N ALA A 36 -0.79 10.46 7.37
CA ALA A 36 -1.06 9.03 7.36
C ALA A 36 0.04 8.23 6.66
N ARG A 37 0.49 8.71 5.49
CA ARG A 37 1.58 8.09 4.73
C ARG A 37 2.90 8.11 5.49
N ARG A 38 3.25 9.25 6.11
CA ARG A 38 4.45 9.36 6.95
C ARG A 38 4.41 8.36 8.11
N LYS A 39 3.25 8.22 8.76
CA LYS A 39 3.05 7.27 9.84
C LYS A 39 3.22 5.83 9.37
N ALA A 40 2.65 5.48 8.21
CA ALA A 40 2.79 4.15 7.63
C ALA A 40 4.24 3.82 7.29
N VAL A 41 4.97 4.75 6.69
CA VAL A 41 6.40 4.55 6.39
C VAL A 41 7.23 4.47 7.67
N ALA A 42 6.96 5.29 8.68
CA ALA A 42 7.65 5.20 9.98
C ALA A 42 7.41 3.86 10.68
N ALA A 43 6.22 3.26 10.52
CA ALA A 43 5.90 1.95 11.09
C ALA A 43 6.68 0.79 10.48
N LEU A 44 7.28 0.96 9.29
CA LEU A 44 8.20 -0.02 8.68
C LEU A 44 9.51 -0.16 9.46
N ASP A 45 9.92 0.88 10.21
CA ASP A 45 11.15 0.90 11.02
C ASP A 45 12.40 0.57 10.20
N LEU A 46 12.49 1.19 9.02
CA LEU A 46 13.57 0.96 8.07
C LEU A 46 14.88 1.62 8.53
N SER A 47 15.98 0.92 8.34
CA SER A 47 17.32 1.47 8.51
C SER A 47 17.89 2.00 7.18
N PRO A 48 18.84 2.97 7.20
CA PRO A 48 19.59 3.33 6.01
C PRO A 48 20.24 2.10 5.35
N GLY A 49 20.11 1.98 4.04
CA GLY A 49 20.56 0.80 3.27
C GLY A 49 19.48 -0.26 3.07
N ALA A 50 18.32 -0.14 3.71
CA ALA A 50 17.22 -1.10 3.58
C ALA A 50 16.66 -1.21 2.16
N VAL A 51 16.10 -2.37 1.84
CA VAL A 51 15.34 -2.66 0.63
C VAL A 51 13.86 -2.77 0.98
N VAL A 52 13.03 -1.90 0.44
CA VAL A 52 11.60 -1.86 0.71
C VAL A 52 10.78 -2.09 -0.56
N LEU A 53 9.71 -2.88 -0.43
CA LEU A 53 8.71 -3.08 -1.47
C LEU A 53 7.46 -2.26 -1.16
N GLU A 54 7.02 -1.45 -2.11
CA GLU A 54 5.72 -0.80 -2.10
C GLU A 54 4.79 -1.48 -3.10
N VAL A 55 3.66 -2.01 -2.63
CA VAL A 55 2.65 -2.72 -3.44
C VAL A 55 1.46 -1.81 -3.70
N GLY A 56 1.16 -1.56 -4.98
CA GLY A 56 0.16 -0.58 -5.41
C GLY A 56 0.67 0.84 -5.23
N ALA A 57 1.85 1.14 -5.79
CA ALA A 57 2.54 2.41 -5.60
C ALA A 57 1.81 3.62 -6.20
N GLY A 58 0.90 3.40 -7.15
CA GLY A 58 0.13 4.44 -7.78
C GLY A 58 1.01 5.50 -8.45
N THR A 59 0.74 6.76 -8.14
CA THR A 59 1.49 7.92 -8.64
C THR A 59 2.81 8.18 -7.88
N GLY A 60 3.20 7.27 -6.97
CA GLY A 60 4.47 7.33 -6.23
C GLY A 60 4.47 8.27 -5.02
N ARG A 61 3.32 8.52 -4.39
CA ARG A 61 3.19 9.48 -3.29
C ARG A 61 3.92 9.09 -2.00
N ASN A 62 4.20 7.81 -1.79
CA ASN A 62 5.01 7.37 -0.67
C ASN A 62 6.52 7.40 -0.98
N LEU A 63 6.90 7.42 -2.25
CA LEU A 63 8.32 7.40 -2.65
C LEU A 63 9.19 8.43 -1.95
N PRO A 64 8.77 9.71 -1.74
CA PRO A 64 9.58 10.67 -1.01
C PRO A 64 9.93 10.20 0.41
N TYR A 65 8.97 9.61 1.11
CA TYR A 65 9.17 9.13 2.48
C TYR A 65 9.99 7.84 2.53
N LEU A 66 9.76 6.94 1.56
CA LEU A 66 10.50 5.68 1.47
C LEU A 66 11.96 5.91 1.10
N VAL A 67 12.23 6.76 0.10
CA VAL A 67 13.60 7.11 -0.31
C VAL A 67 14.37 7.79 0.82
N ASP A 68 13.70 8.69 1.57
CA ASP A 68 14.30 9.33 2.74
C ASP A 68 14.63 8.30 3.84
N ALA A 69 13.72 7.36 4.10
CA ALA A 69 13.92 6.33 5.13
C ALA A 69 15.04 5.35 4.79
N VAL A 70 15.12 4.87 3.54
CA VAL A 70 16.17 3.91 3.15
C VAL A 70 17.51 4.57 2.83
N GLY A 71 17.52 5.88 2.58
CA GLY A 71 18.72 6.64 2.21
C GLY A 71 19.32 6.23 0.86
N PRO A 72 20.47 6.82 0.49
CA PRO A 72 21.06 6.64 -0.84
C PRO A 72 21.61 5.23 -1.09
N ALA A 73 21.97 4.49 -0.04
CA ALA A 73 22.50 3.12 -0.12
C ALA A 73 21.37 2.07 -0.16
N GLY A 74 20.13 2.44 0.20
CA GLY A 74 18.97 1.57 0.16
C GLY A 74 18.28 1.56 -1.20
N ALA A 75 17.20 0.78 -1.31
CA ALA A 75 16.43 0.67 -2.54
C ALA A 75 14.92 0.62 -2.28
N VAL A 76 14.16 1.25 -3.16
CA VAL A 76 12.70 1.18 -3.18
C VAL A 76 12.25 0.45 -4.44
N ILE A 77 11.54 -0.67 -4.28
CA ILE A 77 10.87 -1.40 -5.36
C ILE A 77 9.40 -1.03 -5.29
N ALA A 78 8.88 -0.35 -6.31
CA ALA A 78 7.52 0.15 -6.34
C ALA A 78 6.73 -0.51 -7.48
N VAL A 79 5.71 -1.28 -7.11
CA VAL A 79 4.92 -2.10 -8.03
C VAL A 79 3.53 -1.55 -8.19
N ASP A 80 3.07 -1.44 -9.43
CA ASP A 80 1.68 -1.13 -9.76
C ASP A 80 1.29 -1.77 -11.11
N ALA A 81 0.06 -2.23 -11.25
CA ALA A 81 -0.42 -2.81 -12.49
C ALA A 81 -0.83 -1.75 -13.53
N SER A 82 -1.17 -0.53 -13.08
CA SER A 82 -1.61 0.58 -13.94
C SER A 82 -0.43 1.28 -14.62
N LYS A 83 -0.44 1.26 -15.95
CA LYS A 83 0.54 2.00 -16.76
C LYS A 83 0.44 3.51 -16.53
N GLY A 84 -0.77 4.02 -16.42
CA GLY A 84 -1.01 5.45 -16.22
C GLY A 84 -0.47 5.94 -14.89
N MET A 85 -0.70 5.19 -13.80
CA MET A 85 -0.18 5.50 -12.47
C MET A 85 1.36 5.50 -12.46
N LEU A 86 1.99 4.46 -12.98
CA LEU A 86 3.45 4.38 -13.05
C LEU A 86 4.07 5.46 -13.94
N ALA A 87 3.38 5.93 -14.99
CA ALA A 87 3.86 7.04 -15.80
C ALA A 87 3.96 8.35 -14.97
N GLU A 88 3.04 8.61 -14.05
CA GLU A 88 3.12 9.74 -13.13
C GLU A 88 4.22 9.53 -12.07
N ALA A 89 4.35 8.32 -11.52
CA ALA A 89 5.45 7.97 -10.62
C ALA A 89 6.82 8.16 -11.30
N GLN A 90 6.97 7.74 -12.57
CA GLN A 90 8.21 7.90 -13.35
C GLN A 90 8.59 9.38 -13.52
N LYS A 91 7.59 10.26 -13.75
CA LYS A 91 7.84 11.71 -13.80
C LYS A 91 8.35 12.25 -12.47
N LEU A 92 7.80 11.75 -11.35
CA LEU A 92 8.25 12.13 -10.02
C LEU A 92 9.69 11.66 -9.78
N VAL A 93 10.01 10.40 -10.06
CA VAL A 93 11.36 9.83 -9.95
C VAL A 93 12.37 10.63 -10.77
N GLY A 94 12.04 10.94 -12.04
CA GLY A 94 12.90 11.73 -12.91
C GLY A 94 13.13 13.15 -12.41
N ARG A 95 12.09 13.84 -11.95
CA ARG A 95 12.21 15.20 -11.39
C ARG A 95 13.08 15.24 -10.13
N ARG A 96 12.98 14.21 -9.30
CA ARG A 96 13.74 14.06 -8.05
C ARG A 96 15.13 13.47 -8.25
N LYS A 97 15.41 12.95 -9.46
CA LYS A 97 16.68 12.29 -9.83
C LYS A 97 17.03 11.12 -8.91
N TRP A 98 16.02 10.38 -8.46
CA TRP A 98 16.24 9.20 -7.63
C TRP A 98 16.77 8.04 -8.48
N SER A 99 17.96 7.53 -8.14
CA SER A 99 18.61 6.39 -8.81
C SER A 99 18.33 5.06 -8.12
N ASN A 100 17.78 5.10 -6.89
CA ASN A 100 17.52 3.94 -6.05
C ASN A 100 16.04 3.54 -5.99
N VAL A 101 15.22 4.02 -6.94
CA VAL A 101 13.81 3.65 -7.09
C VAL A 101 13.65 2.83 -8.37
N GLN A 102 13.12 1.61 -8.23
CA GLN A 102 12.73 0.74 -9.32
C GLN A 102 11.22 0.70 -9.43
N LEU A 103 10.68 1.08 -10.59
CA LEU A 103 9.25 0.99 -10.89
C LEU A 103 8.98 -0.27 -11.71
N LEU A 104 8.08 -1.13 -11.22
CA LEU A 104 7.71 -2.38 -11.89
C LEU A 104 6.22 -2.36 -12.25
N ARG A 105 5.91 -2.63 -13.52
CA ARG A 105 4.54 -2.79 -13.96
C ARG A 105 4.16 -4.26 -13.93
N GLU A 106 3.59 -4.71 -12.82
CA GLU A 106 3.25 -6.10 -12.62
C GLU A 106 1.96 -6.27 -11.79
N ASP A 107 1.35 -7.43 -11.93
CA ASP A 107 0.31 -7.90 -11.02
C ASP A 107 0.97 -8.31 -9.70
N ALA A 108 0.60 -7.64 -8.61
CA ALA A 108 1.17 -7.89 -7.29
C ALA A 108 0.99 -9.34 -6.82
N ALA A 109 -0.10 -10.00 -7.25
CA ALA A 109 -0.37 -11.40 -6.94
C ALA A 109 0.54 -12.38 -7.68
N LYS A 110 1.33 -11.91 -8.66
CA LYS A 110 2.28 -12.71 -9.45
C LYS A 110 3.71 -12.19 -9.35
N LEU A 111 3.90 -11.15 -8.54
CA LEU A 111 5.18 -10.48 -8.39
C LEU A 111 6.27 -11.44 -7.91
N ARG A 112 7.41 -11.41 -8.59
CA ARG A 112 8.62 -12.09 -8.16
C ARG A 112 9.71 -11.05 -7.92
N VAL A 113 10.13 -10.94 -6.68
CA VAL A 113 11.25 -10.08 -6.28
C VAL A 113 12.48 -10.96 -6.06
N ASP A 114 13.59 -10.61 -6.71
CA ASP A 114 14.86 -11.38 -6.61
C ASP A 114 15.74 -10.90 -5.44
N ARG A 115 15.26 -9.92 -4.66
CA ARG A 115 15.99 -9.35 -3.52
C ARG A 115 15.27 -9.69 -2.22
N GLU A 116 16.06 -9.82 -1.15
CA GLU A 116 15.50 -9.86 0.19
C GLU A 116 14.96 -8.48 0.58
N LEU A 117 13.86 -8.46 1.33
CA LEU A 117 13.12 -7.27 1.71
C LEU A 117 13.26 -6.99 3.20
N ASP A 118 13.55 -5.74 3.54
CA ASP A 118 13.59 -5.23 4.91
C ASP A 118 12.24 -4.63 5.34
N GLY A 119 11.32 -4.44 4.39
CA GLY A 119 9.96 -3.98 4.65
C GLY A 119 9.05 -4.08 3.45
N VAL A 120 7.75 -4.19 3.72
CA VAL A 120 6.69 -4.22 2.69
C VAL A 120 5.59 -3.25 3.08
N LEU A 121 5.23 -2.36 2.16
CA LEU A 121 4.19 -1.36 2.35
C LEU A 121 3.02 -1.59 1.39
N PHE A 122 1.82 -1.69 1.94
CA PHE A 122 0.56 -1.51 1.23
C PHE A 122 -0.06 -0.20 1.72
N SER A 123 -0.17 0.79 0.86
CA SER A 123 -0.67 2.11 1.26
C SER A 123 -1.83 2.55 0.36
N LEU A 124 -3.06 2.48 0.87
CA LEU A 124 -4.30 2.69 0.14
C LEU A 124 -4.44 1.75 -1.07
N SER A 125 -3.92 0.55 -0.95
CA SER A 125 -3.86 -0.42 -2.04
C SER A 125 -4.42 -1.80 -1.69
N TYR A 126 -4.28 -2.24 -0.42
CA TYR A 126 -4.70 -3.57 0.00
C TYR A 126 -6.18 -3.85 -0.24
N SER A 127 -7.04 -2.86 0.02
CA SER A 127 -8.48 -2.94 -0.20
C SER A 127 -8.88 -2.96 -1.68
N VAL A 128 -7.97 -2.53 -2.57
CA VAL A 128 -8.19 -2.39 -4.02
C VAL A 128 -7.71 -3.62 -4.78
N LEU A 129 -6.68 -4.32 -4.28
CA LEU A 129 -6.11 -5.48 -4.96
C LEU A 129 -7.15 -6.61 -5.10
N PRO A 130 -7.23 -7.28 -6.27
CA PRO A 130 -8.10 -8.45 -6.44
C PRO A 130 -7.71 -9.59 -5.52
N GLU A 131 -6.42 -9.87 -5.41
CA GLU A 131 -5.84 -10.98 -4.64
C GLU A 131 -4.77 -10.48 -3.64
N PRO A 132 -5.17 -9.69 -2.61
CA PRO A 132 -4.20 -9.08 -1.69
C PRO A 132 -3.45 -10.11 -0.84
N ALA A 133 -4.10 -11.24 -0.50
CA ALA A 133 -3.47 -12.30 0.26
C ALA A 133 -2.34 -12.98 -0.53
N ALA A 134 -2.51 -13.20 -1.84
CA ALA A 134 -1.45 -13.73 -2.70
C ALA A 134 -0.29 -12.75 -2.84
N ALA A 135 -0.57 -11.45 -3.00
CA ALA A 135 0.46 -10.42 -3.03
C ALA A 135 1.24 -10.35 -1.71
N LEU A 136 0.55 -10.49 -0.57
CA LEU A 136 1.18 -10.56 0.74
C LEU A 136 2.07 -11.78 0.89
N GLU A 137 1.61 -12.96 0.47
CA GLU A 137 2.36 -14.21 0.56
C GLU A 137 3.68 -14.14 -0.24
N HIS A 138 3.63 -13.72 -1.50
CA HIS A 138 4.84 -13.55 -2.33
C HIS A 138 5.83 -12.56 -1.74
N ALA A 139 5.33 -11.44 -1.17
CA ALA A 139 6.18 -10.48 -0.50
C ALA A 139 6.80 -11.05 0.78
N TRP A 140 5.99 -11.77 1.59
CA TRP A 140 6.42 -12.37 2.86
C TRP A 140 7.54 -13.38 2.69
N GLU A 141 7.48 -14.21 1.64
CA GLU A 141 8.54 -15.19 1.33
C GLU A 141 9.91 -14.52 1.19
N LYS A 142 9.96 -13.31 0.64
CA LYS A 142 11.20 -12.56 0.38
C LYS A 142 11.66 -11.67 1.53
N MET A 143 10.87 -11.56 2.59
CA MET A 143 11.24 -10.74 3.73
C MET A 143 12.31 -11.41 4.59
N ARG A 144 13.21 -10.60 5.14
CA ARG A 144 14.16 -11.02 6.18
C ARG A 144 13.46 -11.18 7.53
N PRO A 145 13.99 -12.00 8.43
CA PRO A 145 13.63 -11.95 9.83
C PRO A 145 13.76 -10.53 10.38
N GLY A 146 12.81 -10.10 11.22
CA GLY A 146 12.73 -8.73 11.73
C GLY A 146 12.05 -7.71 10.81
N ALA A 147 11.92 -8.00 9.52
CA ALA A 147 11.24 -7.13 8.56
C ALA A 147 9.74 -6.99 8.87
N ARG A 148 9.17 -5.84 8.48
CA ARG A 148 7.77 -5.51 8.77
C ARG A 148 6.91 -5.40 7.52
N VAL A 149 5.70 -5.96 7.58
CA VAL A 149 4.62 -5.59 6.66
C VAL A 149 3.79 -4.51 7.32
N VAL A 150 3.56 -3.45 6.58
CA VAL A 150 2.67 -2.36 6.98
C VAL A 150 1.55 -2.21 5.96
N VAL A 151 0.31 -2.27 6.44
CA VAL A 151 -0.88 -1.96 5.64
C VAL A 151 -1.53 -0.71 6.20
N MET A 152 -1.56 0.37 5.43
CA MET A 152 -2.29 1.60 5.72
C MET A 152 -3.44 1.72 4.73
N ASP A 153 -4.66 1.77 5.22
CA ASP A 153 -5.82 1.89 4.36
C ASP A 153 -6.98 2.63 5.06
N VAL A 154 -8.04 2.86 4.32
CA VAL A 154 -9.31 3.43 4.81
C VAL A 154 -10.28 2.31 5.08
N GLY A 155 -10.97 2.34 6.24
CA GLY A 155 -11.95 1.33 6.55
C GLY A 155 -13.03 1.77 7.54
N LEU A 156 -14.23 1.22 7.34
CA LEU A 156 -15.39 1.49 8.18
C LEU A 156 -15.76 0.34 9.12
N THR A 157 -14.90 -0.66 9.23
CA THR A 157 -15.23 -1.92 9.91
C THR A 157 -15.54 -1.76 11.40
N ASP A 158 -14.82 -0.87 12.11
CA ASP A 158 -14.92 -0.73 13.56
C ASP A 158 -14.95 0.72 14.02
N THR A 159 -15.63 1.60 13.28
CA THR A 159 -15.77 3.00 13.67
C THR A 159 -17.11 3.25 14.38
N ARG A 160 -17.07 4.02 15.48
CA ARG A 160 -18.29 4.47 16.18
C ARG A 160 -19.21 5.30 15.27
N PHE A 161 -18.64 5.87 14.20
CA PHE A 161 -19.37 6.69 13.22
C PHE A 161 -19.79 5.93 11.96
N ARG A 162 -19.71 4.59 11.98
CA ARG A 162 -20.04 3.74 10.82
C ARG A 162 -21.37 4.11 10.16
N GLN A 163 -22.40 4.36 10.96
CA GLN A 163 -23.74 4.68 10.42
C GLN A 163 -23.76 6.05 9.74
N VAL A 164 -23.01 7.03 10.28
CA VAL A 164 -22.92 8.39 9.74
C VAL A 164 -22.03 8.44 8.51
N LEU A 165 -20.95 7.69 8.52
CA LEU A 165 -19.94 7.69 7.43
C LEU A 165 -20.28 6.73 6.30
N ALA A 166 -21.16 5.75 6.50
CA ALA A 166 -21.53 4.76 5.48
C ALA A 166 -22.05 5.37 4.16
N PRO A 167 -22.88 6.43 4.16
CA PRO A 167 -23.30 7.07 2.90
C PRO A 167 -22.12 7.70 2.15
N ILE A 168 -21.21 8.35 2.89
CA ILE A 168 -20.01 8.97 2.30
C ILE A 168 -19.07 7.91 1.74
N ALA A 169 -18.86 6.83 2.48
CA ALA A 169 -18.03 5.72 2.01
C ALA A 169 -18.61 5.04 0.77
N ARG A 170 -19.94 4.82 0.73
CA ARG A 170 -20.62 4.30 -0.47
C ARG A 170 -20.50 5.24 -1.67
N LEU A 171 -20.45 6.54 -1.44
CA LEU A 171 -20.18 7.50 -2.50
C LEU A 171 -18.72 7.40 -2.97
N LEU A 172 -17.77 7.31 -2.03
CA LEU A 172 -16.33 7.18 -2.34
C LEU A 172 -16.01 5.87 -3.06
N THR A 173 -16.67 4.75 -2.72
CA THR A 173 -16.50 3.47 -3.42
C THR A 173 -17.03 3.49 -4.86
N LYS A 174 -17.95 4.41 -5.19
CA LYS A 174 -18.34 4.65 -6.60
C LYS A 174 -17.27 5.42 -7.38
N LEU A 175 -16.36 6.10 -6.68
CA LEU A 175 -15.25 6.86 -7.28
C LEU A 175 -13.97 6.03 -7.39
N GLY A 176 -13.88 4.89 -6.69
CA GLY A 176 -12.72 4.00 -6.72
C GLY A 176 -13.08 2.57 -6.27
N PRO A 177 -12.34 1.55 -6.72
CA PRO A 177 -12.67 0.12 -6.52
C PRO A 177 -12.33 -0.42 -5.11
N GLY A 178 -11.99 0.44 -4.14
CA GLY A 178 -11.60 0.01 -2.79
C GLY A 178 -12.77 -0.59 -1.98
N ASP A 179 -12.51 -1.66 -1.25
CA ASP A 179 -13.45 -2.24 -0.30
C ASP A 179 -13.32 -1.56 1.09
N PRO A 180 -14.29 -0.70 1.50
CA PRO A 180 -14.23 -0.01 2.78
C PRO A 180 -14.42 -0.95 3.99
N TYR A 181 -14.78 -2.21 3.75
CA TYR A 181 -14.93 -3.25 4.76
C TYR A 181 -13.77 -4.24 4.77
N SER A 182 -12.71 -3.96 4.01
CA SER A 182 -11.48 -4.75 4.01
C SER A 182 -10.91 -4.91 5.41
N ARG A 183 -10.43 -6.11 5.72
CA ARG A 183 -9.90 -6.50 7.03
C ARG A 183 -8.51 -7.12 6.88
N PRO A 184 -7.49 -6.34 6.51
CA PRO A 184 -6.14 -6.88 6.26
C PRO A 184 -5.54 -7.59 7.49
N TRP A 185 -5.93 -7.18 8.71
CA TRP A 185 -5.48 -7.85 9.93
C TRP A 185 -5.86 -9.33 10.00
N ASP A 186 -6.92 -9.77 9.31
CA ASP A 186 -7.31 -11.19 9.30
C ASP A 186 -6.32 -12.01 8.46
N ASP A 187 -5.82 -11.45 7.34
CA ASP A 187 -4.76 -12.08 6.53
C ASP A 187 -3.40 -12.01 7.24
N LEU A 188 -3.06 -10.85 7.81
CA LEU A 188 -1.79 -10.63 8.51
C LEU A 188 -1.61 -11.54 9.73
N ARG A 189 -2.70 -11.88 10.44
CA ARG A 189 -2.66 -12.79 11.62
C ARG A 189 -2.13 -14.19 11.32
N ARG A 190 -2.16 -14.61 10.04
CA ARG A 190 -1.56 -15.90 9.63
C ARG A 190 -0.04 -15.90 9.77
N TYR A 191 0.56 -14.72 9.83
CA TYR A 191 2.01 -14.51 9.87
C TYR A 191 2.53 -14.08 11.24
N GLY A 192 1.65 -13.72 12.17
CA GLY A 192 2.05 -13.32 13.51
C GLY A 192 1.07 -12.38 14.21
N SER A 193 1.53 -11.83 15.32
CA SER A 193 0.76 -10.83 16.06
C SER A 193 0.65 -9.53 15.28
N VAL A 194 -0.56 -9.01 15.16
CA VAL A 194 -0.85 -7.80 14.40
C VAL A 194 -1.11 -6.62 15.33
N GLY A 195 -0.22 -5.64 15.30
CA GLY A 195 -0.48 -4.31 15.85
C GLY A 195 -1.41 -3.53 14.93
N THR A 196 -2.45 -2.92 15.48
CA THR A 196 -3.36 -2.06 14.69
C THR A 196 -3.55 -0.75 15.40
N GLU A 197 -3.24 0.35 14.71
CA GLU A 197 -3.50 1.70 15.15
C GLU A 197 -4.53 2.36 14.26
N ARG A 198 -5.49 3.09 14.85
CA ARG A 198 -6.54 3.80 14.14
C ARG A 198 -6.44 5.29 14.41
N PHE A 199 -6.75 6.11 13.41
CA PHE A 199 -6.72 7.56 13.52
C PHE A 199 -7.82 8.19 12.66
N LEU A 200 -8.03 9.51 12.80
CA LEU A 200 -9.13 10.25 12.17
C LEU A 200 -10.49 9.59 12.45
N PHE A 201 -10.84 9.48 13.73
CA PHE A 201 -12.10 8.89 14.17
C PHE A 201 -12.31 7.43 13.74
N GLY A 202 -11.19 6.70 13.48
CA GLY A 202 -11.22 5.30 13.06
C GLY A 202 -11.38 5.10 11.55
N LEU A 203 -11.36 6.17 10.77
CA LEU A 203 -11.48 6.10 9.31
C LEU A 203 -10.23 5.50 8.64
N TYR A 204 -9.05 5.81 9.20
CA TYR A 204 -7.77 5.25 8.75
C TYR A 204 -7.23 4.26 9.76
N TYR A 205 -6.55 3.25 9.28
CA TYR A 205 -5.81 2.31 10.10
C TYR A 205 -4.41 2.04 9.54
N VAL A 206 -3.50 1.71 10.44
CA VAL A 206 -2.18 1.15 10.13
C VAL A 206 -2.08 -0.17 10.86
N CYS A 207 -1.92 -1.26 10.10
CA CYS A 207 -1.67 -2.60 10.62
C CYS A 207 -0.21 -2.96 10.40
N VAL A 208 0.41 -3.58 11.39
CA VAL A 208 1.81 -4.00 11.34
C VAL A 208 1.92 -5.45 11.79
N VAL A 209 2.66 -6.25 11.03
CA VAL A 209 3.13 -7.57 11.44
C VAL A 209 4.63 -7.65 11.20
N VAL A 210 5.35 -8.28 12.13
CA VAL A 210 6.81 -8.45 12.08
C VAL A 210 7.11 -9.91 11.73
N LYS A 211 8.01 -10.14 10.79
CA LYS A 211 8.50 -11.49 10.50
C LYS A 211 9.40 -11.95 11.62
N SER A 212 9.02 -13.06 12.29
CA SER A 212 9.79 -13.61 13.39
C SER A 212 11.18 -14.07 12.94
N GLU A 213 12.16 -14.03 13.85
CA GLU A 213 13.52 -14.54 13.60
C GLU A 213 13.57 -16.06 13.48
N SER A 214 12.57 -16.75 14.02
CA SER A 214 12.45 -18.20 13.98
C SER A 214 11.57 -18.60 12.80
N GLY A 215 12.18 -18.99 11.71
CA GLY A 215 11.54 -19.87 10.76
C GLY A 215 11.45 -21.26 11.43
N ALA A 216 10.38 -21.54 12.12
CA ALA A 216 10.00 -22.89 12.50
C ALA A 216 8.80 -23.29 11.67
#